data_1f39bb5d14e269b4dc438264e9c4826e
#
_entry.id   1f39bb5d14e269b4dc438264e9c4826e
#
_cell.length_a   1.000
_cell.length_b   1.000
_cell.length_c   1.000
_cell.angle_alpha   90.00
_cell.angle_beta   90.00
_cell.angle_gamma   90.00
#
_symmetry.space_group_name_H-M   'P 1'
#
loop_
_entity.id
_entity.type
_entity.pdbx_description
1 polymer ?
#
loop_
_entity_poly.entity_id
_entity_poly.type
_entity_poly.pdbx_seq_one_letter_code
_entity_poly.pdbx_strand_id
1 'polypeptide(L)'
;MAMLSLYGVFAEGATVSVNVANIEIVSHAFASATEECVSYALDATYPYLTFTADAAQTMTINTYDSYVLDESMQYSVNGGEWVQLTAKTAITFGGDNGTLRLRGKSANGTATSSSSRAQISFGDDNVQVACSGDIRTLVDYENYTTVSTAKARFCKLFLGCGSLTSAPELPATTLTEYCYYMMFYNCTSLTVAPELPATTLANDCYESMFRLCTSLTVAPELPATTLAESCYECMFYDCTKLTTAPELPATTLADFCYRFMFWNCPNLTMAPELPATTLAVSCYESMFNGCTSLTAAPELKATTLAESCYYQMFSGCTNLTAAPELPATILAESCYSQMFSGCTNLTAAPELPATTLFANCYYKMFNGCTSLTAAPELPAATLVNWCYYRMFYGCTNLSNITMLATDISASGCLNDWVSGVASSGTFTKAASLIQGSEAGQIPTGTSGIPEG
;
A
#
# COMPACT_ATOMS: atom_id res chain seq x y z
N MET A 1 -36.94 3.71 17.60
CA MET A 1 -37.88 4.25 16.62
C MET A 1 -38.33 5.61 17.11
N ALA A 2 -37.91 6.68 16.47
CA ALA A 2 -38.39 8.02 16.78
C ALA A 2 -39.64 8.28 15.92
N MET A 3 -40.69 8.79 16.51
CA MET A 3 -41.91 9.18 15.79
C MET A 3 -41.98 10.69 15.74
N LEU A 4 -42.12 11.26 14.54
CA LEU A 4 -42.47 12.66 14.35
C LEU A 4 -43.98 12.74 14.14
N SER A 5 -44.67 13.46 15.01
CA SER A 5 -46.09 13.71 14.85
C SER A 5 -46.30 15.16 14.46
N LEU A 6 -46.89 15.36 13.28
CA LEU A 6 -47.31 16.70 12.81
C LEU A 6 -48.80 16.90 13.10
N TYR A 7 -49.10 17.95 13.87
CA TYR A 7 -50.45 18.36 14.14
C TYR A 7 -50.74 19.67 13.38
N GLY A 8 -51.83 19.69 12.63
CA GLY A 8 -52.24 20.91 11.95
C GLY A 8 -53.50 20.68 11.09
N VAL A 9 -54.17 21.78 10.73
CA VAL A 9 -55.23 21.75 9.72
C VAL A 9 -54.58 21.93 8.36
N PHE A 10 -54.66 20.92 7.50
CA PHE A 10 -54.11 20.96 6.16
C PHE A 10 -55.21 21.17 5.13
N ALA A 11 -54.96 22.09 4.19
CA ALA A 11 -55.91 22.33 3.10
C ALA A 11 -55.94 21.15 2.11
N GLU A 12 -57.07 20.94 1.46
CA GLU A 12 -57.24 19.94 0.43
C GLU A 12 -56.19 20.16 -0.71
N GLY A 13 -55.43 19.11 -1.06
CA GLY A 13 -54.37 19.19 -2.07
C GLY A 13 -53.04 19.77 -1.57
N ALA A 14 -52.89 20.08 -0.28
CA ALA A 14 -51.64 20.56 0.27
C ALA A 14 -50.58 19.46 0.30
N THR A 15 -49.37 19.79 -0.16
CA THR A 15 -48.20 18.93 -0.03
C THR A 15 -47.31 19.45 1.07
N VAL A 16 -47.04 18.67 2.09
CA VAL A 16 -46.11 19.03 3.17
C VAL A 16 -44.77 18.31 2.91
N SER A 17 -43.72 19.09 2.72
CA SER A 17 -42.33 18.58 2.64
C SER A 17 -41.61 19.04 3.90
N VAL A 18 -41.12 18.12 4.69
CA VAL A 18 -40.27 18.42 5.86
C VAL A 18 -38.86 17.94 5.54
N ASN A 19 -37.94 18.89 5.37
CA ASN A 19 -36.54 18.59 5.18
C ASN A 19 -35.81 18.71 6.53
N VAL A 20 -35.52 17.59 7.15
CA VAL A 20 -34.63 17.51 8.32
C VAL A 20 -33.37 16.78 7.85
N ALA A 21 -32.21 17.33 8.11
CA ALA A 21 -30.96 16.72 7.71
C ALA A 21 -30.94 15.22 8.08
N ASN A 22 -30.75 14.38 7.06
CA ASN A 22 -30.76 12.90 7.14
C ASN A 22 -32.11 12.19 7.31
N ILE A 23 -33.22 12.86 6.98
CA ILE A 23 -34.58 12.25 7.02
C ILE A 23 -35.27 12.57 5.69
N GLU A 24 -35.53 11.54 4.88
CA GLU A 24 -36.32 11.66 3.67
C GLU A 24 -37.80 11.41 4.02
N ILE A 25 -38.65 12.44 3.93
CA ILE A 25 -40.10 12.29 4.09
C ILE A 25 -40.73 12.23 2.70
N VAL A 26 -41.36 11.11 2.40
CA VAL A 26 -42.18 10.98 1.19
C VAL A 26 -43.36 11.94 1.28
N SER A 27 -43.57 12.78 0.26
CA SER A 27 -44.66 13.74 0.19
C SER A 27 -46.02 13.03 0.25
N HIS A 28 -46.89 13.47 1.18
CA HIS A 28 -48.25 12.97 1.26
C HIS A 28 -49.21 14.06 0.79
N ALA A 29 -50.08 13.73 -0.17
CA ALA A 29 -51.15 14.62 -0.61
C ALA A 29 -52.41 14.31 0.19
N PHE A 30 -52.98 15.32 0.84
CA PHE A 30 -54.23 15.16 1.60
C PHE A 30 -55.47 15.25 0.69
N ALA A 31 -56.33 14.26 0.75
CA ALA A 31 -57.54 14.19 -0.07
C ALA A 31 -58.72 15.00 0.46
N SER A 32 -58.64 15.53 1.72
CA SER A 32 -59.68 16.37 2.33
C SER A 32 -59.11 17.23 3.45
N ALA A 33 -59.71 18.39 3.73
CA ALA A 33 -59.36 19.23 4.88
C ALA A 33 -59.96 18.63 6.17
N THR A 34 -59.15 17.90 6.93
CA THR A 34 -59.51 17.31 8.22
C THR A 34 -58.40 17.52 9.23
N GLU A 35 -58.74 17.57 10.53
CA GLU A 35 -57.76 17.48 11.60
C GLU A 35 -57.23 16.01 11.62
N GLU A 36 -56.12 15.76 11.02
CA GLU A 36 -55.45 14.46 11.07
C GLU A 36 -54.13 14.54 11.84
N CYS A 37 -53.95 13.55 12.72
CA CYS A 37 -52.63 13.27 13.28
C CYS A 37 -51.96 12.25 12.37
N VAL A 38 -51.04 12.73 11.53
CA VAL A 38 -50.24 11.84 10.69
C VAL A 38 -48.95 11.54 11.44
N SER A 39 -48.84 10.32 11.95
CA SER A 39 -47.58 9.84 12.54
C SER A 39 -46.80 9.09 11.48
N TYR A 40 -45.64 9.65 11.12
CA TYR A 40 -44.66 8.95 10.29
C TYR A 40 -43.72 8.19 11.20
N ALA A 41 -43.54 6.91 10.96
CA ALA A 41 -42.40 6.21 11.48
C ALA A 41 -41.18 6.78 10.75
N LEU A 42 -40.37 7.53 11.48
CA LEU A 42 -39.02 7.86 11.00
C LEU A 42 -38.28 6.55 10.89
N ASP A 43 -38.16 6.03 9.69
CA ASP A 43 -37.20 4.98 9.44
C ASP A 43 -35.82 5.62 9.68
N ALA A 44 -35.16 5.19 10.75
CA ALA A 44 -33.81 5.65 11.02
C ALA A 44 -32.98 5.24 9.78
N THR A 45 -32.56 6.25 9.02
CA THR A 45 -31.74 6.00 7.84
C THR A 45 -30.37 5.55 8.32
N TYR A 46 -30.25 4.24 8.51
CA TYR A 46 -28.93 3.65 8.79
C TYR A 46 -28.05 3.83 7.57
N PRO A 47 -26.74 4.10 7.73
CA PRO A 47 -25.80 4.25 6.63
C PRO A 47 -25.46 2.88 6.03
N TYR A 48 -26.47 2.22 5.46
CA TYR A 48 -26.32 0.90 4.84
C TYR A 48 -25.25 0.93 3.75
N LEU A 49 -24.54 -0.18 3.58
CA LEU A 49 -23.67 -0.37 2.42
C LEU A 49 -24.51 -0.23 1.15
N THR A 50 -24.27 0.81 0.35
CA THR A 50 -25.12 1.21 -0.77
C THR A 50 -24.31 1.28 -2.05
N PHE A 51 -24.84 0.66 -3.12
CA PHE A 51 -24.29 0.70 -4.46
C PHE A 51 -25.20 1.47 -5.40
N THR A 52 -24.57 2.32 -6.23
CA THR A 52 -25.24 3.06 -7.30
C THR A 52 -24.51 2.86 -8.60
N ALA A 53 -25.24 2.84 -9.71
CA ALA A 53 -24.68 2.79 -11.06
C ALA A 53 -25.61 3.55 -12.01
N ASP A 54 -25.06 4.20 -13.06
CA ASP A 54 -25.83 4.99 -14.01
C ASP A 54 -26.59 4.14 -15.03
N ALA A 55 -26.22 2.88 -15.19
CA ALA A 55 -26.88 1.91 -16.05
C ALA A 55 -27.18 0.62 -15.27
N ALA A 56 -27.99 -0.26 -15.87
CA ALA A 56 -28.30 -1.56 -15.27
C ALA A 56 -27.01 -2.37 -15.03
N GLN A 57 -26.83 -2.81 -13.78
CA GLN A 57 -25.70 -3.60 -13.31
C GLN A 57 -26.22 -4.79 -12.50
N THR A 58 -25.41 -5.82 -12.34
CA THR A 58 -25.69 -6.93 -11.44
C THR A 58 -24.60 -7.05 -10.38
N MET A 59 -25.02 -7.36 -9.15
CA MET A 59 -24.12 -7.72 -8.06
C MET A 59 -24.35 -9.17 -7.67
N THR A 60 -23.26 -9.88 -7.44
CA THR A 60 -23.26 -11.25 -6.92
C THR A 60 -22.34 -11.31 -5.71
N ILE A 61 -22.75 -11.97 -4.64
CA ILE A 61 -21.86 -12.34 -3.55
C ILE A 61 -21.44 -13.80 -3.69
N ASN A 62 -20.14 -14.05 -3.84
CA ASN A 62 -19.58 -15.38 -3.97
C ASN A 62 -19.02 -15.82 -2.62
N THR A 63 -19.08 -17.10 -2.29
CA THR A 63 -18.46 -17.68 -1.10
C THR A 63 -17.36 -18.65 -1.48
N TYR A 64 -16.27 -18.65 -0.70
CA TYR A 64 -15.07 -19.44 -0.94
C TYR A 64 -14.74 -20.28 0.28
N ASP A 65 -14.08 -21.41 0.05
CA ASP A 65 -13.71 -22.38 1.04
C ASP A 65 -14.95 -22.83 1.84
N SER A 66 -14.87 -22.91 3.15
CA SER A 66 -15.98 -23.33 4.01
C SER A 66 -16.89 -22.20 4.47
N TYR A 67 -16.73 -20.96 3.92
CA TYR A 67 -17.55 -19.82 4.34
C TYR A 67 -19.02 -19.98 3.89
N VAL A 68 -19.92 -19.88 4.86
CA VAL A 68 -21.37 -19.85 4.62
C VAL A 68 -21.90 -18.45 4.90
N LEU A 69 -22.63 -17.89 3.93
CA LEU A 69 -23.23 -16.58 4.09
C LEU A 69 -24.27 -16.62 5.21
N ASP A 70 -24.19 -15.66 6.14
CA ASP A 70 -25.11 -15.58 7.27
C ASP A 70 -26.53 -15.27 6.79
N GLU A 71 -27.53 -16.01 7.31
CA GLU A 71 -28.94 -15.86 6.93
C GLU A 71 -29.52 -14.49 7.27
N SER A 72 -28.89 -13.73 8.19
CA SER A 72 -29.29 -12.36 8.53
C SER A 72 -28.90 -11.32 7.48
N MET A 73 -28.01 -11.67 6.54
CA MET A 73 -27.63 -10.75 5.47
C MET A 73 -28.77 -10.56 4.48
N GLN A 74 -29.08 -9.30 4.22
CA GLN A 74 -30.22 -8.90 3.41
C GLN A 74 -29.82 -7.82 2.39
N TYR A 75 -30.58 -7.73 1.32
CA TYR A 75 -30.50 -6.65 0.34
C TYR A 75 -31.86 -5.99 0.11
N SER A 76 -31.84 -4.75 -0.34
CA SER A 76 -32.99 -4.01 -0.84
C SER A 76 -32.64 -3.27 -2.12
N VAL A 77 -33.47 -3.36 -3.14
CA VAL A 77 -33.30 -2.63 -4.41
C VAL A 77 -34.29 -1.49 -4.45
N ASN A 78 -33.81 -0.28 -4.80
CA ASN A 78 -34.62 0.95 -4.92
C ASN A 78 -35.48 1.26 -3.70
N GLY A 79 -34.97 0.97 -2.48
CA GLY A 79 -35.72 1.19 -1.24
C GLY A 79 -36.90 0.23 -1.02
N GLY A 80 -37.01 -0.84 -1.80
CA GLY A 80 -38.04 -1.86 -1.61
C GLY A 80 -37.80 -2.73 -0.37
N GLU A 81 -38.59 -3.80 -0.24
CA GLU A 81 -38.50 -4.71 0.91
C GLU A 81 -37.09 -5.34 1.04
N TRP A 82 -36.71 -5.65 2.28
CA TRP A 82 -35.48 -6.36 2.59
C TRP A 82 -35.64 -7.86 2.33
N VAL A 83 -34.83 -8.39 1.42
CA VAL A 83 -34.82 -9.79 0.98
C VAL A 83 -33.54 -10.46 1.46
N GLN A 84 -33.60 -11.72 1.87
CA GLN A 84 -32.42 -12.48 2.28
C GLN A 84 -31.42 -12.56 1.13
N LEU A 85 -30.14 -12.25 1.40
CA LEU A 85 -29.07 -12.33 0.44
C LEU A 85 -28.62 -13.79 0.28
N THR A 86 -28.66 -14.29 -0.95
CA THR A 86 -28.26 -15.67 -1.27
C THR A 86 -26.98 -15.65 -2.08
N ALA A 87 -26.01 -16.46 -1.68
CA ALA A 87 -24.74 -16.59 -2.40
C ALA A 87 -24.95 -17.04 -3.85
N LYS A 88 -24.11 -16.52 -4.77
CA LYS A 88 -24.11 -16.84 -6.21
C LYS A 88 -25.39 -16.46 -6.97
N THR A 89 -26.25 -15.65 -6.36
CA THR A 89 -27.46 -15.13 -7.01
C THR A 89 -27.20 -13.71 -7.48
N ALA A 90 -27.42 -13.43 -8.76
CA ALA A 90 -27.27 -12.10 -9.34
C ALA A 90 -28.45 -11.21 -8.97
N ILE A 91 -28.17 -10.01 -8.47
CA ILE A 91 -29.13 -8.98 -8.10
C ILE A 91 -28.97 -7.80 -9.04
N THR A 92 -30.01 -7.45 -9.80
CA THR A 92 -29.99 -6.33 -10.74
C THR A 92 -30.28 -5.02 -10.01
N PHE A 93 -29.48 -3.98 -10.28
CA PHE A 93 -29.63 -2.61 -9.78
C PHE A 93 -29.08 -1.60 -10.79
N GLY A 94 -29.08 -0.33 -10.47
CA GLY A 94 -28.53 0.74 -11.31
C GLY A 94 -29.46 1.17 -12.44
N GLY A 95 -29.25 2.36 -13.00
CA GLY A 95 -30.16 2.99 -13.94
C GLY A 95 -31.59 3.05 -13.40
N ASP A 96 -32.56 2.64 -14.21
CA ASP A 96 -33.99 2.60 -13.84
C ASP A 96 -34.30 1.60 -12.69
N ASN A 97 -33.39 0.66 -12.36
CA ASN A 97 -33.59 -0.28 -11.25
C ASN A 97 -33.24 0.34 -9.87
N GLY A 98 -32.67 1.57 -9.85
CA GLY A 98 -32.35 2.28 -8.62
C GLY A 98 -31.13 1.75 -7.87
N THR A 99 -31.03 2.05 -6.57
CA THR A 99 -29.88 1.70 -5.73
C THR A 99 -29.99 0.29 -5.16
N LEU A 100 -28.85 -0.34 -4.87
CA LEU A 100 -28.78 -1.59 -4.12
C LEU A 100 -28.23 -1.29 -2.72
N ARG A 101 -28.93 -1.71 -1.67
CA ARG A 101 -28.49 -1.61 -0.27
C ARG A 101 -28.28 -2.99 0.32
N LEU A 102 -27.23 -3.13 1.15
CA LEU A 102 -26.96 -4.34 1.92
C LEU A 102 -26.94 -4.03 3.41
N ARG A 103 -27.41 -5.00 4.23
CA ARG A 103 -27.31 -4.98 5.69
C ARG A 103 -27.18 -6.38 6.26
N GLY A 104 -26.80 -6.50 7.53
CA GLY A 104 -26.72 -7.79 8.20
C GLY A 104 -26.71 -7.67 9.72
N LYS A 105 -26.76 -8.83 10.36
CA LYS A 105 -26.47 -9.06 11.78
C LYS A 105 -25.49 -10.24 11.94
N SER A 106 -24.53 -10.33 11.02
CA SER A 106 -23.53 -11.38 10.96
C SER A 106 -22.38 -11.12 11.91
N ALA A 107 -22.28 -11.83 13.00
CA ALA A 107 -21.19 -11.69 13.98
C ALA A 107 -19.80 -11.89 13.36
N ASN A 108 -19.69 -12.69 12.31
CA ASN A 108 -18.42 -12.95 11.59
C ASN A 108 -18.13 -11.94 10.47
N GLY A 109 -19.09 -11.04 10.14
CA GLY A 109 -18.97 -10.17 8.96
C GLY A 109 -19.00 -10.96 7.67
N THR A 110 -18.01 -10.75 6.79
CA THR A 110 -17.96 -11.39 5.46
C THR A 110 -16.84 -12.41 5.30
N ALA A 111 -16.02 -12.63 6.33
CA ALA A 111 -14.95 -13.62 6.32
C ALA A 111 -14.57 -14.07 7.74
N THR A 112 -14.04 -15.29 7.85
CA THR A 112 -13.49 -15.87 9.08
C THR A 112 -11.99 -16.14 8.97
N SER A 113 -11.45 -16.17 7.75
CA SER A 113 -10.01 -16.25 7.45
C SER A 113 -9.72 -15.64 6.08
N SER A 114 -8.45 -15.57 5.69
CA SER A 114 -8.05 -15.08 4.37
C SER A 114 -8.52 -15.96 3.19
N SER A 115 -8.85 -17.22 3.44
CA SER A 115 -9.41 -18.17 2.45
C SER A 115 -10.93 -18.32 2.59
N SER A 116 -11.46 -18.45 3.82
CA SER A 116 -12.88 -18.68 4.10
C SER A 116 -13.63 -17.35 4.19
N ARG A 117 -14.27 -16.95 3.09
CA ARG A 117 -14.81 -15.61 2.90
C ARG A 117 -15.94 -15.51 1.90
N ALA A 118 -16.67 -14.41 1.98
CA ALA A 118 -17.51 -13.89 0.91
C ALA A 118 -16.76 -12.82 0.09
N GLN A 119 -17.14 -12.66 -1.17
CA GLN A 119 -16.57 -11.67 -2.09
C GLN A 119 -17.68 -11.15 -2.99
N ILE A 120 -17.78 -9.82 -3.13
CA ILE A 120 -18.67 -9.16 -4.06
C ILE A 120 -18.04 -9.17 -5.45
N SER A 121 -18.86 -9.33 -6.48
CA SER A 121 -18.49 -9.13 -7.87
C SER A 121 -19.63 -8.43 -8.63
N PHE A 122 -19.27 -7.63 -9.64
CA PHE A 122 -20.21 -6.98 -10.55
C PHE A 122 -20.16 -7.66 -11.91
N GLY A 123 -21.30 -7.68 -12.63
CA GLY A 123 -21.44 -8.48 -13.85
C GLY A 123 -20.92 -7.79 -15.11
N ASP A 124 -20.86 -6.44 -15.13
CA ASP A 124 -20.36 -5.67 -16.28
C ASP A 124 -19.29 -4.68 -15.81
N ASP A 125 -18.05 -4.90 -16.20
CA ASP A 125 -16.91 -4.05 -15.85
C ASP A 125 -16.95 -2.67 -16.53
N ASN A 126 -17.77 -2.48 -17.58
CA ASN A 126 -17.93 -1.19 -18.24
C ASN A 126 -18.95 -0.27 -17.53
N VAL A 127 -19.82 -0.81 -16.69
CA VAL A 127 -20.78 -0.04 -15.90
C VAL A 127 -20.18 0.28 -14.56
N GLN A 128 -19.82 1.54 -14.35
CA GLN A 128 -19.18 2.03 -13.15
C GLN A 128 -20.13 1.93 -11.95
N VAL A 129 -19.58 1.54 -10.80
CA VAL A 129 -20.32 1.36 -9.55
C VAL A 129 -19.70 2.25 -8.46
N ALA A 130 -20.49 3.13 -7.87
CA ALA A 130 -20.10 3.83 -6.67
C ALA A 130 -20.64 3.09 -5.43
N CYS A 131 -19.79 3.00 -4.40
CA CYS A 131 -20.14 2.44 -3.10
C CYS A 131 -20.07 3.53 -2.04
N SER A 132 -21.00 3.51 -1.09
CA SER A 132 -21.07 4.41 0.07
C SER A 132 -21.67 3.69 1.28
N GLY A 133 -21.73 4.40 2.42
CA GLY A 133 -22.26 3.87 3.68
C GLY A 133 -21.18 3.19 4.54
N ASP A 134 -21.57 2.82 5.75
CA ASP A 134 -20.68 2.27 6.76
C ASP A 134 -20.61 0.74 6.66
N ILE A 135 -19.41 0.18 6.44
CA ILE A 135 -19.20 -1.26 6.29
C ILE A 135 -19.69 -2.07 7.50
N ARG A 136 -19.71 -1.47 8.70
CA ARG A 136 -20.12 -2.11 9.95
C ARG A 136 -21.58 -2.51 9.95
N THR A 137 -22.41 -1.91 9.08
CA THR A 137 -23.83 -2.27 8.91
C THR A 137 -24.04 -3.68 8.34
N LEU A 138 -22.99 -4.31 7.78
CA LEU A 138 -23.02 -5.74 7.42
C LEU A 138 -22.90 -6.66 8.65
N VAL A 139 -22.39 -6.14 9.79
CA VAL A 139 -22.19 -6.91 11.02
C VAL A 139 -23.35 -6.74 11.99
N ASP A 140 -23.77 -5.50 12.25
CA ASP A 140 -24.96 -5.16 13.02
C ASP A 140 -25.49 -3.78 12.59
N TYR A 141 -26.45 -3.75 11.69
CA TYR A 141 -26.96 -2.49 11.16
C TYR A 141 -27.70 -1.64 12.21
N GLU A 142 -28.20 -2.22 13.30
CA GLU A 142 -28.89 -1.47 14.37
C GLU A 142 -27.91 -0.82 15.34
N ASN A 143 -26.78 -1.50 15.64
CA ASN A 143 -25.77 -1.05 16.59
C ASN A 143 -24.39 -0.86 15.93
N TYR A 144 -24.36 -0.52 14.63
CA TYR A 144 -23.14 -0.48 13.82
C TYR A 144 -22.02 0.37 14.44
N THR A 145 -22.36 1.47 15.16
CA THR A 145 -21.38 2.35 15.80
C THR A 145 -20.58 1.66 16.91
N THR A 146 -21.08 0.57 17.47
CA THR A 146 -20.40 -0.23 18.51
C THR A 146 -19.66 -1.44 17.95
N VAL A 147 -19.78 -1.70 16.65
CA VAL A 147 -19.11 -2.82 15.99
C VAL A 147 -17.61 -2.56 15.92
N SER A 148 -16.82 -3.47 16.51
CA SER A 148 -15.36 -3.52 16.40
C SER A 148 -14.92 -4.37 15.21
N THR A 149 -13.65 -4.28 14.83
CA THR A 149 -13.04 -5.25 13.92
C THR A 149 -12.87 -6.61 14.59
N ALA A 150 -12.79 -7.67 13.79
CA ALA A 150 -12.43 -9.02 14.20
C ALA A 150 -11.55 -9.64 13.13
N LYS A 151 -10.85 -10.74 13.44
CA LYS A 151 -9.93 -11.41 12.53
C LYS A 151 -10.60 -11.66 11.17
N ALA A 152 -9.96 -11.20 10.11
CA ALA A 152 -10.35 -11.33 8.70
C ALA A 152 -11.75 -10.80 8.32
N ARG A 153 -12.46 -10.08 9.19
CA ARG A 153 -13.91 -9.76 9.08
C ARG A 153 -14.37 -9.25 7.72
N PHE A 154 -13.56 -8.44 7.01
CA PHE A 154 -13.88 -7.89 5.69
C PHE A 154 -12.79 -8.22 4.64
N CYS A 155 -12.00 -9.26 4.93
CA CYS A 155 -10.94 -9.71 4.06
C CYS A 155 -11.44 -9.98 2.63
N LYS A 156 -10.79 -9.37 1.63
CA LYS A 156 -11.05 -9.58 0.20
C LYS A 156 -12.50 -9.33 -0.26
N LEU A 157 -13.28 -8.52 0.49
CA LEU A 157 -14.71 -8.34 0.18
C LEU A 157 -14.94 -7.78 -1.22
N PHE A 158 -14.14 -6.81 -1.68
CA PHE A 158 -14.22 -6.19 -3.01
C PHE A 158 -13.08 -6.60 -3.94
N LEU A 159 -12.39 -7.70 -3.64
CA LEU A 159 -11.26 -8.16 -4.46
C LEU A 159 -11.69 -8.34 -5.92
N GLY A 160 -11.01 -7.63 -6.84
CA GLY A 160 -11.27 -7.71 -8.28
C GLY A 160 -12.53 -6.99 -8.78
N CYS A 161 -13.15 -6.13 -7.97
CA CYS A 161 -14.26 -5.29 -8.43
C CYS A 161 -13.75 -4.17 -9.35
N GLY A 162 -13.45 -4.51 -10.61
CA GLY A 162 -12.86 -3.59 -11.59
C GLY A 162 -13.69 -2.36 -11.89
N SER A 163 -15.02 -2.44 -11.80
CA SER A 163 -15.96 -1.33 -12.02
C SER A 163 -16.17 -0.42 -10.80
N LEU A 164 -15.65 -0.78 -9.61
CA LEU A 164 -15.86 -0.02 -8.37
C LEU A 164 -15.07 1.32 -8.41
N THR A 165 -15.76 2.47 -8.28
CA THR A 165 -15.16 3.81 -8.36
C THR A 165 -14.94 4.49 -7.03
N SER A 166 -15.73 4.16 -6.00
CA SER A 166 -15.62 4.64 -4.63
C SER A 166 -15.82 3.50 -3.62
N ALA A 167 -15.30 3.68 -2.41
CA ALA A 167 -15.32 2.70 -1.34
C ALA A 167 -16.31 3.10 -0.24
N PRO A 168 -16.81 2.16 0.60
CA PRO A 168 -17.57 2.47 1.79
C PRO A 168 -16.70 3.10 2.89
N GLU A 169 -17.30 3.66 3.92
CA GLU A 169 -16.63 4.14 5.11
C GLU A 169 -16.04 2.98 5.92
N LEU A 170 -14.79 3.15 6.39
CA LEU A 170 -14.04 2.21 7.21
C LEU A 170 -13.59 2.87 8.53
N PRO A 171 -14.52 3.19 9.45
CA PRO A 171 -14.24 4.10 10.56
C PRO A 171 -13.55 3.45 11.77
N ALA A 172 -13.08 2.21 11.67
CA ALA A 172 -12.42 1.52 12.77
C ALA A 172 -11.05 2.15 13.09
N THR A 173 -10.82 2.48 14.36
CA THR A 173 -9.56 3.05 14.87
C THR A 173 -8.59 2.00 15.44
N THR A 174 -9.10 0.79 15.71
CA THR A 174 -8.32 -0.38 16.15
C THR A 174 -8.62 -1.54 15.22
N LEU A 175 -7.56 -2.13 14.67
CA LEU A 175 -7.66 -3.22 13.72
C LEU A 175 -7.23 -4.55 14.34
N THR A 176 -7.70 -5.62 13.74
CA THR A 176 -7.35 -7.00 14.03
C THR A 176 -6.71 -7.65 12.81
N GLU A 177 -6.04 -8.78 13.04
CA GLU A 177 -5.31 -9.54 12.02
C GLU A 177 -6.16 -9.82 10.77
N TYR A 178 -5.64 -9.53 9.57
CA TYR A 178 -6.27 -9.69 8.25
C TYR A 178 -7.60 -8.93 8.03
N CYS A 179 -8.04 -8.03 8.91
CA CYS A 179 -9.43 -7.51 8.84
C CYS A 179 -9.80 -6.79 7.54
N TYR A 180 -8.84 -6.12 6.87
CA TYR A 180 -9.00 -5.49 5.57
C TYR A 180 -7.99 -6.00 4.52
N TYR A 181 -7.42 -7.18 4.76
CA TYR A 181 -6.47 -7.84 3.86
C TYR A 181 -7.01 -7.94 2.43
N MET A 182 -6.29 -7.37 1.46
CA MET A 182 -6.65 -7.38 0.03
C MET A 182 -8.09 -6.86 -0.26
N MET A 183 -8.66 -5.99 0.59
CA MET A 183 -10.08 -5.63 0.49
C MET A 183 -10.45 -5.02 -0.85
N PHE A 184 -9.60 -4.15 -1.43
CA PHE A 184 -9.80 -3.52 -2.73
C PHE A 184 -8.73 -3.94 -3.76
N TYR A 185 -8.09 -5.10 -3.55
CA TYR A 185 -7.10 -5.61 -4.50
C TYR A 185 -7.68 -5.68 -5.92
N ASN A 186 -6.98 -5.08 -6.91
CA ASN A 186 -7.38 -5.04 -8.32
C ASN A 186 -8.76 -4.36 -8.58
N CYS A 187 -9.12 -3.34 -7.78
CA CYS A 187 -10.23 -2.44 -8.08
C CYS A 187 -9.73 -1.35 -9.05
N THR A 188 -9.63 -1.69 -10.33
CA THR A 188 -8.93 -0.88 -11.33
C THR A 188 -9.56 0.47 -11.63
N SER A 189 -10.86 0.65 -11.34
CA SER A 189 -11.60 1.92 -11.49
C SER A 189 -11.66 2.74 -10.20
N LEU A 190 -11.14 2.26 -9.07
CA LEU A 190 -11.18 2.98 -7.81
C LEU A 190 -10.32 4.25 -7.90
N THR A 191 -10.96 5.41 -7.83
CA THR A 191 -10.31 6.73 -7.96
C THR A 191 -10.04 7.40 -6.62
N VAL A 192 -10.83 7.09 -5.59
CA VAL A 192 -10.76 7.66 -4.24
C VAL A 192 -10.76 6.54 -3.22
N ALA A 193 -9.71 6.47 -2.41
CA ALA A 193 -9.64 5.55 -1.28
C ALA A 193 -10.55 6.05 -0.12
N PRO A 194 -11.07 5.15 0.75
CA PRO A 194 -11.75 5.54 1.97
C PRO A 194 -10.75 6.13 2.99
N GLU A 195 -11.24 6.90 3.94
CA GLU A 195 -10.44 7.29 5.12
C GLU A 195 -10.06 6.05 5.94
N LEU A 196 -8.82 6.03 6.45
CA LEU A 196 -8.27 4.95 7.26
C LEU A 196 -7.78 5.49 8.63
N PRO A 197 -8.69 5.76 9.57
CA PRO A 197 -8.38 6.44 10.83
C PRO A 197 -7.67 5.56 11.86
N ALA A 198 -7.30 4.32 11.53
CA ALA A 198 -6.74 3.37 12.48
C ALA A 198 -5.36 3.80 12.97
N THR A 199 -5.22 3.89 14.29
CA THR A 199 -3.96 4.15 14.99
C THR A 199 -3.39 2.91 15.68
N THR A 200 -4.21 1.88 15.90
CA THR A 200 -3.79 0.58 16.44
C THR A 200 -3.95 -0.48 15.35
N LEU A 201 -2.82 -1.02 14.90
CA LEU A 201 -2.75 -1.98 13.81
C LEU A 201 -2.46 -3.40 14.33
N ALA A 202 -2.77 -4.39 13.52
CA ALA A 202 -2.43 -5.79 13.72
C ALA A 202 -1.77 -6.36 12.46
N ASN A 203 -1.20 -7.55 12.56
CA ASN A 203 -0.51 -8.20 11.44
C ASN A 203 -1.42 -8.31 10.22
N ASP A 204 -0.87 -8.02 9.04
CA ASP A 204 -1.51 -8.15 7.72
C ASP A 204 -2.84 -7.36 7.57
N CYS A 205 -3.15 -6.41 8.49
CA CYS A 205 -4.48 -5.78 8.55
C CYS A 205 -4.85 -4.97 7.29
N TYR A 206 -3.87 -4.36 6.62
CA TYR A 206 -4.02 -3.62 5.36
C TYR A 206 -3.12 -4.17 4.24
N GLU A 207 -2.52 -5.37 4.41
CA GLU A 207 -1.67 -5.95 3.39
C GLU A 207 -2.39 -6.00 2.04
N SER A 208 -1.73 -5.50 0.99
CA SER A 208 -2.21 -5.47 -0.39
C SER A 208 -3.58 -4.81 -0.59
N MET A 209 -4.04 -3.93 0.34
CA MET A 209 -5.41 -3.41 0.33
C MET A 209 -5.79 -2.71 -0.96
N PHE A 210 -4.91 -1.89 -1.54
CA PHE A 210 -5.11 -1.18 -2.81
C PHE A 210 -4.19 -1.65 -3.93
N ARG A 211 -3.56 -2.81 -3.78
CA ARG A 211 -2.69 -3.36 -4.83
C ARG A 211 -3.43 -3.45 -6.16
N LEU A 212 -2.80 -2.98 -7.27
CA LEU A 212 -3.39 -2.93 -8.61
C LEU A 212 -4.61 -1.99 -8.76
N CYS A 213 -4.81 -1.04 -7.83
CA CYS A 213 -5.79 0.04 -8.03
C CYS A 213 -5.23 1.09 -8.99
N THR A 214 -5.19 0.76 -10.27
CA THR A 214 -4.49 1.54 -11.31
C THR A 214 -5.09 2.90 -11.61
N SER A 215 -6.30 3.22 -11.11
CA SER A 215 -6.94 4.55 -11.22
C SER A 215 -6.80 5.41 -9.97
N LEU A 216 -6.25 4.87 -8.87
CA LEU A 216 -6.06 5.62 -7.63
C LEU A 216 -4.96 6.69 -7.81
N THR A 217 -5.29 7.96 -7.53
CA THR A 217 -4.37 9.09 -7.74
C THR A 217 -3.76 9.62 -6.46
N VAL A 218 -4.45 9.47 -5.32
CA VAL A 218 -4.05 9.95 -3.98
C VAL A 218 -4.27 8.84 -2.97
N ALA A 219 -3.25 8.56 -2.16
CA ALA A 219 -3.37 7.62 -1.05
C ALA A 219 -4.12 8.24 0.14
N PRO A 220 -4.83 7.45 0.97
CA PRO A 220 -5.45 7.93 2.21
C PRO A 220 -4.37 8.20 3.28
N GLU A 221 -4.69 9.03 4.28
CA GLU A 221 -3.85 9.23 5.46
C GLU A 221 -3.65 7.92 6.24
N LEU A 222 -2.43 7.74 6.80
CA LEU A 222 -2.04 6.57 7.59
C LEU A 222 -1.47 7.01 8.94
N PRO A 223 -2.32 7.27 9.95
CA PRO A 223 -1.93 7.98 11.17
C PRO A 223 -1.17 7.14 12.22
N ALA A 224 -0.99 5.83 12.00
CA ALA A 224 -0.36 4.95 12.98
C ALA A 224 1.14 5.26 13.15
N THR A 225 1.59 5.39 14.40
CA THR A 225 2.99 5.65 14.77
C THR A 225 3.75 4.40 15.21
N THR A 226 3.03 3.31 15.48
CA THR A 226 3.57 1.97 15.81
C THR A 226 2.94 0.98 14.84
N LEU A 227 3.79 0.22 14.16
CA LEU A 227 3.37 -0.72 13.13
C LEU A 227 3.40 -2.17 13.62
N ALA A 228 2.59 -3.00 12.98
CA ALA A 228 2.58 -4.45 13.13
C ALA A 228 3.24 -5.10 11.90
N GLU A 229 3.55 -6.39 12.00
CA GLU A 229 4.15 -7.18 10.91
C GLU A 229 3.26 -7.12 9.65
N SER A 230 3.88 -6.87 8.50
CA SER A 230 3.24 -6.80 7.17
C SER A 230 2.00 -5.88 7.08
N CYS A 231 1.78 -4.96 8.05
CA CYS A 231 0.50 -4.23 8.15
C CYS A 231 0.19 -3.35 6.91
N TYR A 232 1.22 -2.83 6.21
CA TYR A 232 1.11 -2.06 4.97
C TYR A 232 1.88 -2.69 3.80
N GLU A 233 2.25 -3.98 3.90
CA GLU A 233 2.96 -4.68 2.83
C GLU A 233 2.16 -4.62 1.53
N CYS A 234 2.82 -4.28 0.40
CA CYS A 234 2.22 -4.18 -0.93
C CYS A 234 0.98 -3.26 -1.02
N MET A 235 0.75 -2.34 -0.06
CA MET A 235 -0.54 -1.62 0.04
C MET A 235 -0.91 -0.88 -1.23
N PHE A 236 0.05 -0.22 -1.91
CA PHE A 236 -0.14 0.52 -3.16
C PHE A 236 0.68 -0.06 -4.33
N TYR A 237 1.07 -1.33 -4.25
CA TYR A 237 1.80 -2.02 -5.31
C TYR A 237 1.06 -1.93 -6.66
N ASP A 238 1.73 -1.50 -7.74
CA ASP A 238 1.14 -1.27 -9.07
C ASP A 238 -0.03 -0.24 -9.11
N CYS A 239 -0.07 0.72 -8.18
CA CYS A 239 -0.97 1.87 -8.29
C CYS A 239 -0.39 2.88 -9.30
N THR A 240 -0.51 2.56 -10.59
CA THR A 240 0.22 3.25 -11.67
C THR A 240 -0.16 4.71 -11.87
N LYS A 241 -1.31 5.18 -11.38
CA LYS A 241 -1.70 6.61 -11.42
C LYS A 241 -1.45 7.35 -10.10
N LEU A 242 -0.92 6.68 -9.08
CA LEU A 242 -0.64 7.31 -7.79
C LEU A 242 0.44 8.39 -7.94
N THR A 243 0.11 9.64 -7.60
CA THR A 243 1.03 10.79 -7.71
C THR A 243 1.56 11.28 -6.37
N THR A 244 0.83 11.00 -5.29
CA THR A 244 1.11 11.50 -3.94
C THR A 244 1.02 10.36 -2.93
N ALA A 245 2.11 10.12 -2.19
CA ALA A 245 2.13 9.21 -1.06
C ALA A 245 1.53 9.88 0.19
N PRO A 246 0.99 9.11 1.16
CA PRO A 246 0.57 9.64 2.45
C PRO A 246 1.79 9.98 3.31
N GLU A 247 1.61 10.75 4.38
CA GLU A 247 2.60 10.85 5.45
C GLU A 247 2.75 9.48 6.14
N LEU A 248 3.98 9.13 6.54
CA LEU A 248 4.31 7.90 7.25
C LEU A 248 4.96 8.22 8.60
N PRO A 249 4.15 8.57 9.62
CA PRO A 249 4.65 9.09 10.90
C PRO A 249 5.27 8.02 11.82
N ALA A 250 5.30 6.75 11.40
CA ALA A 250 5.71 5.65 12.25
C ALA A 250 7.20 5.71 12.61
N THR A 251 7.47 5.66 13.91
CA THR A 251 8.82 5.59 14.48
C THR A 251 9.16 4.20 15.02
N THR A 252 8.15 3.36 15.28
CA THR A 252 8.31 1.96 15.68
C THR A 252 7.85 1.07 14.54
N LEU A 253 8.80 0.36 13.94
CA LEU A 253 8.56 -0.53 12.80
C LEU A 253 8.50 -1.99 13.24
N ALA A 254 7.86 -2.82 12.42
CA ALA A 254 7.86 -4.27 12.53
C ALA A 254 8.37 -4.88 11.20
N ASP A 255 8.63 -6.19 11.19
CA ASP A 255 9.11 -6.89 10.01
C ASP A 255 8.13 -6.74 8.85
N PHE A 256 8.65 -6.49 7.65
CA PHE A 256 7.91 -6.36 6.39
C PHE A 256 6.86 -5.23 6.34
N CYS A 257 6.81 -4.32 7.35
CA CYS A 257 5.67 -3.40 7.53
C CYS A 257 5.40 -2.48 6.34
N TYR A 258 6.43 -2.05 5.59
CA TYR A 258 6.31 -1.24 4.37
C TYR A 258 6.91 -1.93 3.14
N ARG A 259 7.14 -3.26 3.19
CA ARG A 259 7.71 -4.02 2.08
C ARG A 259 6.85 -3.86 0.83
N PHE A 260 7.46 -3.50 -0.31
CA PHE A 260 6.81 -3.28 -1.61
C PHE A 260 5.67 -2.25 -1.62
N MET A 261 5.58 -1.34 -0.61
CA MET A 261 4.41 -0.48 -0.43
C MET A 261 4.06 0.33 -1.68
N PHE A 262 5.04 0.94 -2.34
CA PHE A 262 4.88 1.73 -3.58
C PHE A 262 5.60 1.11 -4.78
N TRP A 263 5.80 -0.23 -4.76
CA TRP A 263 6.45 -0.92 -5.87
C TRP A 263 5.71 -0.64 -7.18
N ASN A 264 6.47 -0.23 -8.25
CA ASN A 264 5.94 0.11 -9.57
C ASN A 264 4.80 1.16 -9.55
N CYS A 265 5.02 2.25 -8.79
CA CYS A 265 4.19 3.48 -8.86
C CYS A 265 4.93 4.53 -9.71
N PRO A 266 4.91 4.42 -11.05
CA PRO A 266 5.77 5.21 -11.95
C PRO A 266 5.46 6.71 -11.95
N ASN A 267 4.28 7.13 -11.50
CA ASN A 267 3.86 8.52 -11.42
C ASN A 267 4.08 9.17 -10.04
N LEU A 268 4.61 8.42 -9.06
CA LEU A 268 4.94 8.97 -7.74
C LEU A 268 6.16 9.88 -7.86
N THR A 269 6.00 11.18 -7.55
CA THR A 269 7.04 12.21 -7.76
C THR A 269 7.86 12.50 -6.52
N MET A 270 7.31 12.29 -5.32
CA MET A 270 7.96 12.54 -4.03
C MET A 270 7.75 11.36 -3.09
N ALA A 271 8.82 10.96 -2.40
CA ALA A 271 8.73 10.00 -1.30
C ALA A 271 8.31 10.72 0.00
N PRO A 272 7.54 10.07 0.90
CA PRO A 272 7.24 10.59 2.22
C PRO A 272 8.49 10.57 3.11
N GLU A 273 8.49 11.34 4.19
CA GLU A 273 9.52 11.24 5.23
C GLU A 273 9.46 9.87 5.93
N LEU A 274 10.63 9.36 6.34
CA LEU A 274 10.80 8.10 7.05
C LEU A 274 11.49 8.35 8.39
N PRO A 275 10.73 8.67 9.46
CA PRO A 275 11.29 9.16 10.71
C PRO A 275 11.97 8.09 11.59
N ALA A 276 11.77 6.80 11.29
CA ALA A 276 12.28 5.71 12.11
C ALA A 276 13.82 5.65 12.10
N THR A 277 14.42 5.51 13.27
CA THR A 277 15.87 5.35 13.46
C THR A 277 16.28 3.93 13.83
N THR A 278 15.32 3.08 14.21
CA THR A 278 15.50 1.65 14.44
C THR A 278 14.68 0.90 13.41
N LEU A 279 15.33 0.00 12.67
CA LEU A 279 14.74 -0.74 11.58
C LEU A 279 14.43 -2.18 11.98
N ALA A 280 13.44 -2.76 11.31
CA ALA A 280 13.06 -4.17 11.38
C ALA A 280 13.46 -4.91 10.09
N VAL A 281 13.36 -6.23 10.07
CA VAL A 281 13.72 -7.06 8.91
C VAL A 281 12.84 -6.68 7.71
N SER A 282 13.47 -6.43 6.55
CA SER A 282 12.80 -6.10 5.28
C SER A 282 11.76 -4.96 5.38
N CYS A 283 11.86 -4.06 6.38
CA CYS A 283 10.80 -3.07 6.66
C CYS A 283 10.58 -2.08 5.51
N TYR A 284 11.62 -1.74 4.72
CA TYR A 284 11.56 -0.88 3.55
C TYR A 284 12.01 -1.60 2.27
N GLU A 285 12.03 -2.94 2.28
CA GLU A 285 12.41 -3.73 1.10
C GLU A 285 11.57 -3.34 -0.12
N SER A 286 12.23 -2.95 -1.21
CA SER A 286 11.64 -2.61 -2.51
C SER A 286 10.53 -1.55 -2.45
N MET A 287 10.51 -0.70 -1.39
CA MET A 287 9.41 0.22 -1.12
C MET A 287 9.10 1.16 -2.30
N PHE A 288 10.12 1.67 -2.99
CA PHE A 288 9.98 2.56 -4.15
C PHE A 288 10.54 1.96 -5.44
N ASN A 289 10.72 0.64 -5.50
CA ASN A 289 11.23 -0.03 -6.70
C ASN A 289 10.34 0.27 -7.91
N GLY A 290 10.94 0.76 -9.01
CA GLY A 290 10.20 1.12 -10.23
C GLY A 290 9.41 2.43 -10.17
N CYS A 291 9.61 3.27 -9.14
CA CYS A 291 9.03 4.62 -9.09
C CYS A 291 9.82 5.57 -10.00
N THR A 292 9.58 5.46 -11.31
CA THR A 292 10.41 6.10 -12.35
C THR A 292 10.33 7.63 -12.35
N SER A 293 9.27 8.24 -11.80
CA SER A 293 9.12 9.70 -11.67
C SER A 293 9.70 10.28 -10.38
N LEU A 294 10.21 9.43 -9.47
CA LEU A 294 10.78 9.88 -8.21
C LEU A 294 12.12 10.62 -8.46
N THR A 295 12.19 11.90 -8.06
CA THR A 295 13.36 12.76 -8.33
C THR A 295 14.30 12.90 -7.13
N ALA A 296 13.81 12.68 -5.92
CA ALA A 296 14.55 12.77 -4.67
C ALA A 296 14.15 11.64 -3.71
N ALA A 297 15.15 11.07 -3.02
CA ALA A 297 14.93 10.12 -1.94
C ALA A 297 14.65 10.84 -0.61
N PRO A 298 13.93 10.23 0.35
CA PRO A 298 13.78 10.76 1.70
C PRO A 298 15.10 10.63 2.49
N GLU A 299 15.24 11.38 3.57
CA GLU A 299 16.34 11.21 4.51
C GLU A 299 16.24 9.84 5.20
N LEU A 300 17.38 9.11 5.30
CA LEU A 300 17.49 7.83 5.99
C LEU A 300 18.32 7.96 7.25
N LYS A 301 17.69 7.96 8.41
CA LYS A 301 18.29 8.34 9.72
C LYS A 301 18.91 7.19 10.48
N ALA A 302 18.69 5.94 10.06
CA ALA A 302 19.12 4.77 10.81
C ALA A 302 20.64 4.57 10.73
N THR A 303 21.27 4.39 11.89
CA THR A 303 22.71 4.13 12.03
C THR A 303 23.04 2.66 12.29
N THR A 304 22.04 1.86 12.65
CA THR A 304 22.11 0.39 12.79
C THR A 304 21.03 -0.23 11.92
N LEU A 305 21.41 -1.15 11.08
CA LEU A 305 20.52 -1.76 10.08
C LEU A 305 20.06 -3.16 10.49
N ALA A 306 18.91 -3.56 9.99
CA ALA A 306 18.39 -4.91 10.03
C ALA A 306 18.59 -5.63 8.69
N GLU A 307 18.43 -6.96 8.67
CA GLU A 307 18.52 -7.78 7.46
C GLU A 307 17.55 -7.26 6.38
N SER A 308 18.07 -7.10 5.16
CA SER A 308 17.32 -6.69 3.96
C SER A 308 16.49 -5.40 4.11
N CYS A 309 16.74 -4.56 5.14
CA CYS A 309 15.86 -3.43 5.48
C CYS A 309 15.70 -2.39 4.36
N TYR A 310 16.70 -2.20 3.50
CA TYR A 310 16.68 -1.32 2.32
C TYR A 310 16.96 -2.09 1.00
N TYR A 311 16.76 -3.42 1.00
CA TYR A 311 16.93 -4.24 -0.21
C TYR A 311 16.10 -3.67 -1.36
N GLN A 312 16.72 -3.35 -2.51
CA GLN A 312 16.08 -2.80 -3.72
C GLN A 312 15.23 -1.53 -3.52
N MET A 313 15.39 -0.77 -2.41
CA MET A 313 14.46 0.29 -2.04
C MET A 313 14.19 1.30 -3.17
N PHE A 314 15.20 1.70 -3.93
CA PHE A 314 15.08 2.65 -5.05
C PHE A 314 15.46 2.00 -6.40
N SER A 315 15.49 0.68 -6.50
CA SER A 315 15.85 0.00 -7.77
C SER A 315 14.92 0.46 -8.89
N GLY A 316 15.47 0.83 -10.04
CA GLY A 316 14.70 1.31 -11.18
C GLY A 316 14.08 2.71 -11.05
N CYS A 317 14.46 3.50 -10.02
CA CYS A 317 14.08 4.92 -9.93
C CYS A 317 14.92 5.75 -10.92
N THR A 318 14.56 5.68 -12.20
CA THR A 318 15.38 6.21 -13.30
C THR A 318 15.55 7.73 -13.26
N ASN A 319 14.66 8.49 -12.65
CA ASN A 319 14.76 9.96 -12.51
C ASN A 319 15.42 10.42 -11.20
N LEU A 320 15.83 9.48 -10.33
CA LEU A 320 16.54 9.82 -9.10
C LEU A 320 17.94 10.36 -9.45
N THR A 321 18.23 11.63 -9.09
CA THR A 321 19.49 12.30 -9.44
C THR A 321 20.53 12.30 -8.33
N ALA A 322 20.09 12.17 -7.06
CA ALA A 322 20.94 12.13 -5.88
C ALA A 322 20.46 11.04 -4.93
N ALA A 323 21.40 10.28 -4.37
CA ALA A 323 21.13 9.34 -3.30
C ALA A 323 21.00 10.06 -1.96
N PRO A 324 20.23 9.53 -0.98
CA PRO A 324 20.23 10.02 0.39
C PRO A 324 21.57 9.70 1.08
N GLU A 325 21.91 10.38 2.16
CA GLU A 325 22.99 9.97 3.03
C GLU A 325 22.71 8.59 3.66
N LEU A 326 23.75 7.78 3.82
CA LEU A 326 23.71 6.44 4.42
C LEU A 326 24.62 6.40 5.66
N PRO A 327 24.17 6.92 6.82
CA PRO A 327 25.02 7.15 7.98
C PRO A 327 25.39 5.87 8.75
N ALA A 328 24.86 4.71 8.35
CA ALA A 328 25.03 3.47 9.10
C ALA A 328 26.47 2.95 9.02
N THR A 329 27.06 2.72 10.20
CA THR A 329 28.36 2.07 10.37
C THR A 329 28.26 0.61 10.79
N ILE A 330 27.06 0.19 11.25
CA ILE A 330 26.75 -1.20 11.59
C ILE A 330 25.74 -1.70 10.57
N LEU A 331 26.20 -2.62 9.71
CA LEU A 331 25.41 -3.20 8.64
C LEU A 331 24.76 -4.51 9.08
N ALA A 332 23.89 -5.03 8.22
CA ALA A 332 23.30 -6.35 8.31
C ALA A 332 23.36 -7.07 6.95
N GLU A 333 23.04 -8.34 6.89
CA GLU A 333 23.00 -9.10 5.65
C GLU A 333 22.03 -8.46 4.66
N SER A 334 22.46 -8.32 3.40
CA SER A 334 21.65 -7.80 2.28
C SER A 334 21.04 -6.39 2.49
N CYS A 335 21.46 -5.62 3.52
CA CYS A 335 20.77 -4.39 3.95
C CYS A 335 20.67 -3.31 2.87
N TYR A 336 21.68 -3.14 2.00
CA TYR A 336 21.70 -2.21 0.86
C TYR A 336 21.78 -2.93 -0.50
N SER A 337 21.51 -4.23 -0.52
CA SER A 337 21.58 -5.01 -1.76
C SER A 337 20.65 -4.40 -2.82
N GLN A 338 21.19 -4.12 -4.01
CA GLN A 338 20.49 -3.58 -5.19
C GLN A 338 19.77 -2.22 -4.95
N MET A 339 20.11 -1.49 -3.87
CA MET A 339 19.36 -0.31 -3.43
C MET A 339 19.12 0.73 -4.53
N PHE A 340 20.14 1.00 -5.37
CA PHE A 340 20.07 1.95 -6.49
C PHE A 340 20.24 1.29 -7.86
N SER A 341 20.05 -0.03 -7.96
CA SER A 341 20.20 -0.73 -9.24
C SER A 341 19.29 -0.14 -10.31
N GLY A 342 19.82 0.25 -11.46
CA GLY A 342 19.04 0.85 -12.55
C GLY A 342 18.64 2.33 -12.36
N CYS A 343 19.19 3.03 -11.35
CA CYS A 343 19.03 4.48 -11.21
C CYS A 343 19.90 5.21 -12.23
N THR A 344 19.45 5.25 -13.49
CA THR A 344 20.26 5.69 -14.65
C THR A 344 20.66 7.15 -14.60
N ASN A 345 19.93 8.03 -13.90
CA ASN A 345 20.22 9.47 -13.75
C ASN A 345 20.97 9.80 -12.45
N LEU A 346 21.32 8.80 -11.63
CA LEU A 346 22.09 9.02 -10.40
C LEU A 346 23.51 9.46 -10.74
N THR A 347 23.89 10.69 -10.37
CA THR A 347 25.18 11.30 -10.74
C THR A 347 26.25 11.14 -9.65
N ALA A 348 25.86 11.01 -8.39
CA ALA A 348 26.74 10.86 -7.24
C ALA A 348 26.25 9.76 -6.30
N ALA A 349 27.17 8.91 -5.86
CA ALA A 349 26.91 7.93 -4.83
C ALA A 349 26.99 8.57 -3.43
N PRO A 350 26.27 8.04 -2.41
CA PRO A 350 26.42 8.46 -1.02
C PRO A 350 27.74 7.92 -0.44
N GLU A 351 28.24 8.51 0.64
CA GLU A 351 29.33 7.94 1.43
C GLU A 351 28.91 6.58 2.03
N LEU A 352 29.88 5.66 2.13
CA LEU A 352 29.69 4.32 2.69
C LEU A 352 30.65 4.11 3.86
N PRO A 353 30.36 4.63 5.06
CA PRO A 353 31.32 4.72 6.18
C PRO A 353 31.63 3.39 6.87
N ALA A 354 30.89 2.33 6.57
CA ALA A 354 31.04 1.05 7.26
C ALA A 354 32.34 0.34 6.89
N THR A 355 33.12 -0.02 7.91
CA THR A 355 34.38 -0.79 7.78
C THR A 355 34.20 -2.28 8.06
N THR A 356 33.08 -2.67 8.71
CA THR A 356 32.69 -4.07 8.91
C THR A 356 31.53 -4.40 8.03
N LEU A 357 31.71 -5.38 7.13
CA LEU A 357 30.72 -5.79 6.15
C LEU A 357 30.01 -7.07 6.56
N PHE A 358 28.84 -7.29 5.96
CA PHE A 358 28.07 -8.52 6.04
C PHE A 358 27.80 -9.09 4.64
N ALA A 359 27.42 -10.36 4.54
CA ALA A 359 27.17 -11.00 3.24
C ALA A 359 26.13 -10.20 2.44
N ASN A 360 26.36 -10.04 1.14
CA ASN A 360 25.49 -9.33 0.20
C ASN A 360 25.18 -7.85 0.55
N CYS A 361 25.84 -7.22 1.53
CA CYS A 361 25.41 -5.90 2.05
C CYS A 361 25.34 -4.81 0.96
N TYR A 362 26.24 -4.83 -0.05
CA TYR A 362 26.26 -3.92 -1.20
C TYR A 362 26.14 -4.65 -2.54
N TYR A 363 25.59 -5.87 -2.54
CA TYR A 363 25.39 -6.69 -3.76
C TYR A 363 24.62 -5.89 -4.81
N LYS A 364 25.22 -5.66 -6.01
CA LYS A 364 24.64 -4.90 -7.12
C LYS A 364 24.11 -3.50 -6.77
N MET A 365 24.63 -2.85 -5.73
CA MET A 365 24.04 -1.62 -5.18
C MET A 365 23.85 -0.51 -6.23
N PHE A 366 24.83 -0.29 -7.13
CA PHE A 366 24.78 0.70 -8.20
C PHE A 366 24.77 0.08 -9.60
N ASN A 367 24.36 -1.17 -9.72
CA ASN A 367 24.31 -1.86 -11.02
C ASN A 367 23.50 -1.06 -12.04
N GLY A 368 24.08 -0.70 -13.19
CA GLY A 368 23.41 0.05 -14.25
C GLY A 368 23.17 1.53 -13.96
N CYS A 369 23.84 2.12 -12.96
CA CYS A 369 23.82 3.58 -12.73
C CYS A 369 24.71 4.29 -13.77
N THR A 370 24.19 4.45 -14.98
CA THR A 370 24.98 4.89 -16.15
C THR A 370 25.47 6.32 -16.05
N SER A 371 24.85 7.20 -15.26
CA SER A 371 25.28 8.59 -15.05
C SER A 371 26.28 8.76 -13.90
N LEU A 372 26.56 7.71 -13.12
CA LEU A 372 27.48 7.77 -11.99
C LEU A 372 28.92 7.98 -12.50
N THR A 373 29.60 9.04 -12.03
CA THR A 373 30.95 9.42 -12.49
C THR A 373 32.08 9.05 -11.50
N ALA A 374 31.77 8.97 -10.20
CA ALA A 374 32.69 8.61 -9.14
C ALA A 374 32.03 7.64 -8.15
N ALA A 375 32.75 6.61 -7.75
CA ALA A 375 32.34 5.73 -6.67
C ALA A 375 32.58 6.41 -5.30
N PRO A 376 31.85 6.01 -4.24
CA PRO A 376 32.25 6.33 -2.88
C PRO A 376 33.56 5.64 -2.53
N GLU A 377 34.27 6.09 -1.51
CA GLU A 377 35.36 5.33 -0.93
C GLU A 377 34.80 4.03 -0.32
N LEU A 378 35.52 2.92 -0.53
CA LEU A 378 35.20 1.60 0.02
C LEU A 378 36.23 1.28 1.12
N PRO A 379 35.93 1.66 2.40
CA PRO A 379 36.95 1.71 3.47
C PRO A 379 37.19 0.34 4.14
N ALA A 380 36.39 -0.66 3.87
CA ALA A 380 36.51 -1.96 4.52
C ALA A 380 37.80 -2.68 4.12
N ALA A 381 38.58 -3.07 5.14
CA ALA A 381 39.89 -3.77 4.94
C ALA A 381 39.69 -5.26 4.57
N THR A 382 38.65 -5.90 5.10
CA THR A 382 38.34 -7.32 4.82
C THR A 382 36.98 -7.42 4.15
N LEU A 383 36.96 -8.03 2.98
CA LEU A 383 35.71 -8.29 2.25
C LEU A 383 35.07 -9.60 2.73
N VAL A 384 33.75 -9.69 2.54
CA VAL A 384 32.93 -10.86 2.87
C VAL A 384 32.19 -11.38 1.64
N ASN A 385 31.59 -12.55 1.73
CA ASN A 385 30.93 -13.19 0.59
C ASN A 385 29.95 -12.26 -0.12
N TRP A 386 30.11 -12.08 -1.44
CA TRP A 386 29.22 -11.35 -2.34
C TRP A 386 29.01 -9.86 -1.99
N CYS A 387 29.83 -9.24 -1.07
CA CYS A 387 29.60 -7.88 -0.57
C CYS A 387 29.61 -6.81 -1.67
N TYR A 388 30.53 -6.90 -2.67
CA TYR A 388 30.62 -5.98 -3.81
C TYR A 388 30.31 -6.66 -5.16
N TYR A 389 29.66 -7.85 -5.15
CA TYR A 389 29.28 -8.55 -6.38
C TYR A 389 28.50 -7.61 -7.31
N ARG A 390 29.02 -7.37 -8.53
CA ARG A 390 28.42 -6.48 -9.54
C ARG A 390 28.05 -5.09 -9.04
N MET A 391 28.71 -4.58 -8.01
CA MET A 391 28.35 -3.33 -7.35
C MET A 391 28.24 -2.16 -8.34
N PHE A 392 29.19 -2.03 -9.27
CA PHE A 392 29.22 -0.99 -10.30
C PHE A 392 29.10 -1.55 -11.73
N TYR A 393 28.54 -2.75 -11.88
CA TYR A 393 28.36 -3.37 -13.19
C TYR A 393 27.54 -2.46 -14.11
N GLY A 394 28.06 -2.14 -15.30
CA GLY A 394 27.37 -1.30 -16.28
C GLY A 394 27.29 0.20 -15.93
N CYS A 395 28.06 0.68 -14.95
CA CYS A 395 28.22 2.13 -14.67
C CYS A 395 29.13 2.78 -15.71
N THR A 396 28.65 2.97 -16.92
CA THR A 396 29.46 3.29 -18.12
C THR A 396 30.26 4.60 -18.04
N ASN A 397 29.83 5.54 -17.17
CA ASN A 397 30.53 6.83 -16.94
C ASN A 397 31.44 6.82 -15.70
N LEU A 398 31.44 5.73 -14.92
CA LEU A 398 32.22 5.65 -13.69
C LEU A 398 33.71 5.50 -14.03
N SER A 399 34.50 6.50 -13.66
CA SER A 399 35.94 6.56 -13.98
C SER A 399 36.88 6.62 -12.76
N ASN A 400 36.34 6.86 -11.56
CA ASN A 400 37.14 6.97 -10.33
C ASN A 400 36.61 6.03 -9.27
N ILE A 401 37.45 5.13 -8.76
CA ILE A 401 37.08 4.17 -7.71
C ILE A 401 38.25 4.07 -6.71
N THR A 402 37.91 4.13 -5.42
CA THR A 402 38.88 3.91 -4.31
C THR A 402 38.38 2.73 -3.46
N MET A 403 39.24 1.68 -3.36
CA MET A 403 38.94 0.51 -2.52
C MET A 403 40.16 0.22 -1.62
N LEU A 404 39.93 0.27 -0.29
CA LEU A 404 40.99 0.11 0.72
C LEU A 404 41.09 -1.32 1.26
N ALA A 405 40.46 -2.29 0.61
CA ALA A 405 40.53 -3.69 1.02
C ALA A 405 41.94 -4.24 0.91
N THR A 406 42.39 -4.94 1.95
CA THR A 406 43.64 -5.69 2.01
C THR A 406 43.41 -7.20 1.92
N ASP A 407 42.24 -7.69 2.28
CA ASP A 407 41.82 -9.09 2.16
C ASP A 407 40.58 -9.20 1.26
N ILE A 408 40.73 -9.86 0.13
CA ILE A 408 39.71 -10.12 -0.88
C ILE A 408 39.50 -11.62 -1.10
N SER A 409 39.74 -12.44 -0.09
CA SER A 409 39.69 -13.90 -0.19
C SER A 409 38.26 -14.48 -0.16
N ALA A 410 37.27 -13.69 0.26
CA ALA A 410 35.90 -14.14 0.37
C ALA A 410 35.25 -14.45 -1.00
N SER A 411 34.43 -15.49 -1.04
CA SER A 411 33.83 -15.99 -2.27
C SER A 411 32.92 -14.94 -2.94
N GLY A 412 33.19 -14.68 -4.24
CA GLY A 412 32.38 -13.81 -5.08
C GLY A 412 32.35 -12.33 -4.66
N CYS A 413 33.23 -11.92 -3.73
CA CYS A 413 33.16 -10.56 -3.16
C CYS A 413 33.39 -9.48 -4.23
N LEU A 414 34.13 -9.74 -5.31
CA LEU A 414 34.44 -8.82 -6.41
C LEU A 414 33.98 -9.33 -7.78
N ASN A 415 33.17 -10.39 -7.88
CA ASN A 415 32.77 -10.92 -9.19
C ASN A 415 32.03 -9.86 -10.02
N ASP A 416 32.57 -9.55 -11.22
CA ASP A 416 32.02 -8.56 -12.16
C ASP A 416 31.80 -7.15 -11.56
N TRP A 417 32.40 -6.81 -10.41
CA TRP A 417 32.05 -5.61 -9.61
C TRP A 417 32.22 -4.28 -10.37
N VAL A 418 33.15 -4.21 -11.33
CA VAL A 418 33.40 -3.04 -12.21
C VAL A 418 33.32 -3.40 -13.70
N SER A 419 32.63 -4.49 -14.06
CA SER A 419 32.43 -4.86 -15.46
C SER A 419 31.55 -3.82 -16.16
N GLY A 420 32.02 -3.27 -17.31
CA GLY A 420 31.27 -2.26 -18.07
C GLY A 420 31.33 -0.83 -17.51
N VAL A 421 32.26 -0.50 -16.63
CA VAL A 421 32.58 0.90 -16.25
C VAL A 421 33.30 1.62 -17.37
N ALA A 422 33.64 2.91 -17.23
CA ALA A 422 34.38 3.70 -18.20
C ALA A 422 35.71 2.98 -18.59
N SER A 423 36.07 3.01 -19.88
CA SER A 423 37.27 2.34 -20.41
C SER A 423 38.60 2.97 -19.97
N SER A 424 38.55 4.15 -19.34
CA SER A 424 39.67 4.88 -18.78
C SER A 424 39.28 5.58 -17.49
N GLY A 425 40.22 5.65 -16.53
CA GLY A 425 39.95 6.26 -15.23
C GLY A 425 41.04 5.96 -14.21
N THR A 426 40.75 6.24 -12.95
CA THR A 426 41.66 6.01 -11.82
C THR A 426 41.07 4.97 -10.89
N PHE A 427 41.82 3.90 -10.64
CA PHE A 427 41.54 2.97 -9.57
C PHE A 427 42.61 3.10 -8.49
N THR A 428 42.17 3.46 -7.28
CA THR A 428 43.05 3.60 -6.12
C THR A 428 42.82 2.40 -5.18
N LYS A 429 43.90 1.74 -4.76
CA LYS A 429 43.82 0.56 -3.88
C LYS A 429 44.80 0.69 -2.71
N ALA A 430 44.59 -0.08 -1.63
CA ALA A 430 45.55 -0.23 -0.57
C ALA A 430 46.87 -0.77 -1.08
N ALA A 431 48.00 -0.23 -0.56
CA ALA A 431 49.36 -0.66 -0.96
C ALA A 431 49.63 -2.14 -0.60
N SER A 432 49.06 -2.61 0.50
CA SER A 432 49.19 -3.95 1.07
C SER A 432 48.15 -4.96 0.60
N LEU A 433 47.48 -4.69 -0.55
CA LEU A 433 46.47 -5.61 -1.07
C LEU A 433 47.03 -7.04 -1.25
N ILE A 434 46.53 -7.97 -0.43
CA ILE A 434 46.88 -9.39 -0.52
C ILE A 434 46.07 -9.99 -1.68
N GLN A 435 46.79 -10.62 -2.64
CA GLN A 435 46.15 -11.30 -3.76
C GLN A 435 45.41 -12.55 -3.28
N GLY A 436 44.08 -12.56 -3.43
CA GLY A 436 43.23 -13.74 -3.22
C GLY A 436 42.68 -14.34 -4.50
N SER A 437 41.73 -15.25 -4.41
CA SER A 437 41.06 -15.88 -5.56
C SER A 437 40.40 -14.88 -6.53
N GLU A 438 40.05 -13.69 -6.04
CA GLU A 438 39.43 -12.60 -6.81
C GLU A 438 40.44 -11.59 -7.41
N ALA A 439 41.75 -11.88 -7.37
CA ALA A 439 42.80 -10.98 -7.89
C ALA A 439 42.58 -10.59 -9.37
N GLY A 440 42.01 -11.48 -10.19
CA GLY A 440 41.66 -11.23 -11.60
C GLY A 440 40.55 -10.20 -11.80
N GLN A 441 39.81 -9.84 -10.74
CA GLN A 441 38.74 -8.82 -10.76
C GLN A 441 39.27 -7.41 -10.46
N ILE A 442 40.54 -7.26 -10.11
CA ILE A 442 41.17 -5.97 -9.85
C ILE A 442 41.56 -5.30 -11.19
N PRO A 443 41.11 -4.04 -11.43
CA PRO A 443 41.47 -3.30 -12.64
C PRO A 443 43.00 -3.19 -12.81
N THR A 444 43.49 -3.34 -14.04
CA THR A 444 44.90 -3.17 -14.38
C THR A 444 45.24 -1.69 -14.62
N GLY A 445 46.45 -1.24 -14.26
CA GLY A 445 46.88 0.17 -14.46
C GLY A 445 46.72 1.07 -13.25
N THR A 446 46.68 0.53 -12.05
CA THR A 446 46.41 1.19 -10.79
C THR A 446 47.62 1.84 -10.13
N SER A 447 47.47 3.05 -9.58
CA SER A 447 48.38 3.63 -8.59
C SER A 447 47.95 3.23 -7.17
N GLY A 448 48.88 2.73 -6.35
CA GLY A 448 48.62 2.49 -4.92
C GLY A 448 48.63 3.80 -4.12
N ILE A 449 47.80 3.89 -3.05
CA ILE A 449 47.98 4.92 -2.03
C ILE A 449 49.20 4.51 -1.19
N PRO A 450 50.21 5.40 -0.94
CA PRO A 450 51.26 5.13 0.04
C PRO A 450 50.61 4.94 1.41
N GLU A 451 51.10 3.96 2.18
CA GLU A 451 50.75 3.87 3.61
C GLU A 451 51.25 5.15 4.30
N GLY A 452 50.30 5.94 4.90
CA GLY A 452 50.60 7.10 5.73
C GLY A 452 50.84 6.72 7.18
#